data_02b75cb34366263d77988b6dc4d84285
#
_entry.id   02b75cb34366263d77988b6dc4d84285
#
_cell.length_a   1.000
_cell.length_b   1.000
_cell.length_c   1.000
_cell.angle_alpha   90.00
_cell.angle_beta   90.00
_cell.angle_gamma   90.00
#
_symmetry.space_group_name_H-M   'P 1'
#
loop_
_entity.id
_entity.type
_entity.pdbx_description
1 polymer ?
#
loop_
_entity_poly.entity_id
_entity_poly.type
_entity_poly.pdbx_seq_one_letter_code
_entity_poly.pdbx_strand_id
1 'polypeptide(L)'
;MATQVQFRRGTTAEHTGFKGADGEVTVDTSLKTVVIHDAITNGGFPLLRQDGSNSQLANGSLSSCALKFAGDPNTGIISPASDELALVTGGSSRLTIDSNGTATFTGNVQVNGSLSVTGNFDSGENLALIIALG
;
A
#
# COMPACT_ATOMS: atom_id res chain seq x y z
N MET A 1 13.89 -3.96 44.04
CA MET A 1 14.05 -4.63 42.72
C MET A 1 12.81 -4.39 41.93
N ALA A 2 12.94 -4.00 40.64
CA ALA A 2 11.78 -3.88 39.77
C ALA A 2 11.25 -5.29 39.46
N THR A 3 9.94 -5.53 39.64
CA THR A 3 9.30 -6.80 39.29
C THR A 3 9.12 -6.83 37.76
N GLN A 4 9.71 -7.83 37.09
CA GLN A 4 9.58 -8.05 35.67
C GLN A 4 8.35 -8.91 35.40
N VAL A 5 7.43 -8.42 34.56
CA VAL A 5 6.33 -9.21 34.00
C VAL A 5 6.74 -9.68 32.60
N GLN A 6 6.63 -10.97 32.33
CA GLN A 6 6.89 -11.53 31.00
C GLN A 6 5.58 -12.07 30.43
N PHE A 7 5.27 -11.62 29.22
CA PHE A 7 4.17 -12.20 28.44
C PHE A 7 4.60 -13.54 27.81
N ARG A 8 3.63 -14.38 27.47
CA ARG A 8 3.86 -15.52 26.59
C ARG A 8 4.53 -15.03 25.31
N ARG A 9 5.53 -15.74 24.84
CA ARG A 9 6.34 -15.33 23.68
C ARG A 9 6.72 -16.53 22.84
N GLY A 10 6.93 -16.31 21.56
CA GLY A 10 7.40 -17.29 20.60
C GLY A 10 7.99 -16.61 19.37
N THR A 11 8.54 -17.40 18.47
CA THR A 11 8.92 -16.94 17.12
C THR A 11 7.68 -16.79 16.26
N THR A 12 7.79 -16.11 15.10
CA THR A 12 6.70 -16.03 14.12
C THR A 12 6.23 -17.43 13.69
N ALA A 13 7.16 -18.38 13.49
CA ALA A 13 6.84 -19.76 13.13
C ALA A 13 6.03 -20.48 14.22
N GLU A 14 6.35 -20.26 15.50
CA GLU A 14 5.59 -20.82 16.62
C GLU A 14 4.19 -20.19 16.75
N HIS A 15 4.04 -18.90 16.41
CA HIS A 15 2.74 -18.24 16.38
C HIS A 15 1.84 -18.80 15.28
N THR A 16 2.37 -19.19 14.12
CA THR A 16 1.57 -19.67 12.98
C THR A 16 0.59 -20.79 13.33
N GLY A 17 0.96 -21.68 14.26
CA GLY A 17 0.10 -22.75 14.74
C GLY A 17 -0.63 -22.45 16.06
N PHE A 18 -0.32 -21.34 16.71
CA PHE A 18 -0.84 -21.00 18.02
C PHE A 18 -2.13 -20.17 17.91
N LYS A 19 -3.16 -20.60 18.61
CA LYS A 19 -4.42 -19.87 18.75
C LYS A 19 -4.54 -19.42 20.21
N GLY A 20 -4.32 -18.15 20.47
CA GLY A 20 -4.50 -17.57 21.81
C GLY A 20 -5.97 -17.34 22.15
N ALA A 21 -6.26 -17.16 23.41
CA ALA A 21 -7.60 -16.77 23.87
C ALA A 21 -7.97 -15.37 23.35
N ASP A 22 -9.27 -15.06 23.33
CA ASP A 22 -9.74 -13.73 22.95
C ASP A 22 -9.17 -12.66 23.88
N GLY A 23 -8.53 -11.64 23.28
CA GLY A 23 -7.82 -10.59 24.00
C GLY A 23 -6.46 -11.01 24.59
N GLU A 24 -6.01 -12.27 24.40
CA GLU A 24 -4.67 -12.66 24.85
C GLU A 24 -3.59 -11.88 24.11
N VAL A 25 -2.59 -11.41 24.87
CA VAL A 25 -1.43 -10.66 24.36
C VAL A 25 -0.20 -11.55 24.42
N THR A 26 0.48 -11.72 23.31
CA THR A 26 1.76 -12.44 23.22
C THR A 26 2.84 -11.57 22.57
N VAL A 27 4.09 -12.02 22.58
CA VAL A 27 5.21 -11.32 21.96
C VAL A 27 5.83 -12.21 20.88
N ASP A 28 5.84 -11.74 19.65
CA ASP A 28 6.62 -12.34 18.57
C ASP A 28 8.08 -11.88 18.68
N THR A 29 8.95 -12.82 19.00
CA THR A 29 10.38 -12.57 19.23
C THR A 29 11.17 -12.43 17.93
N SER A 30 10.66 -12.93 16.79
CA SER A 30 11.28 -12.74 15.48
C SER A 30 10.93 -11.37 14.92
N LEU A 31 9.64 -11.01 14.87
CA LEU A 31 9.16 -9.70 14.40
C LEU A 31 9.37 -8.58 15.42
N LYS A 32 9.72 -8.89 16.68
CA LYS A 32 9.87 -7.89 17.77
C LYS A 32 8.63 -7.04 17.95
N THR A 33 7.46 -7.65 17.91
CA THR A 33 6.17 -6.97 18.05
C THR A 33 5.25 -7.71 19.01
N VAL A 34 4.20 -7.02 19.42
CA VAL A 34 3.10 -7.58 20.21
C VAL A 34 2.06 -8.16 19.26
N VAL A 35 1.46 -9.28 19.66
CA VAL A 35 0.39 -9.97 18.93
C VAL A 35 -0.85 -10.02 19.80
N ILE A 36 -1.99 -9.63 19.24
CA ILE A 36 -3.30 -9.75 19.89
C ILE A 36 -4.04 -10.93 19.28
N HIS A 37 -4.69 -11.74 20.12
CA HIS A 37 -5.44 -12.93 19.70
C HIS A 37 -6.95 -12.73 19.84
N ASP A 38 -7.73 -13.45 19.01
CA ASP A 38 -9.20 -13.41 18.93
C ASP A 38 -9.86 -14.77 19.19
N ALA A 39 -9.12 -15.76 19.68
CA ALA A 39 -9.54 -17.16 19.85
C ALA A 39 -9.95 -17.88 18.55
N ILE A 40 -9.82 -17.25 17.39
CA ILE A 40 -10.25 -17.78 16.08
C ILE A 40 -9.06 -17.92 15.14
N THR A 41 -8.29 -16.85 14.99
CA THR A 41 -7.21 -16.73 14.00
C THR A 41 -5.92 -17.34 14.54
N ASN A 42 -5.39 -18.36 13.83
CA ASN A 42 -4.06 -18.88 14.14
C ASN A 42 -3.00 -17.80 13.86
N GLY A 43 -2.07 -17.64 14.77
CA GLY A 43 -1.04 -16.62 14.68
C GLY A 43 -1.46 -15.24 15.25
N GLY A 44 -2.75 -14.99 15.41
CA GLY A 44 -3.25 -13.70 15.89
C GLY A 44 -2.93 -12.54 14.96
N PHE A 45 -2.98 -11.31 15.49
CA PHE A 45 -2.78 -10.06 14.76
C PHE A 45 -1.55 -9.32 15.30
N PRO A 46 -0.40 -9.37 14.61
CA PRO A 46 0.78 -8.62 15.02
C PRO A 46 0.55 -7.11 14.87
N LEU A 47 0.92 -6.33 15.87
CA LEU A 47 0.86 -4.88 15.81
C LEU A 47 1.91 -4.34 14.84
N LEU A 48 1.57 -3.25 14.15
CA LEU A 48 2.49 -2.55 13.27
C LEU A 48 3.66 -1.98 14.07
N ARG A 49 4.88 -2.26 13.65
CA ARG A 49 6.08 -1.65 14.21
C ARG A 49 6.21 -0.20 13.72
N GLN A 50 6.82 0.65 14.54
CA GLN A 50 7.06 2.05 14.19
C GLN A 50 7.89 2.22 12.90
N ASP A 51 8.82 1.30 12.63
CA ASP A 51 9.65 1.29 11.43
C ASP A 51 8.95 0.70 10.21
N GLY A 52 7.70 0.22 10.37
CA GLY A 52 6.92 -0.39 9.31
C GLY A 52 7.46 -1.71 8.77
N SER A 53 8.52 -2.26 9.36
CA SER A 53 9.23 -3.44 8.82
C SER A 53 8.38 -4.72 8.76
N ASN A 54 7.26 -4.77 9.51
CA ASN A 54 6.28 -5.86 9.48
C ASN A 54 4.97 -5.46 8.76
N SER A 55 4.97 -4.33 8.05
CA SER A 55 3.81 -3.89 7.26
C SER A 55 3.88 -4.48 5.86
N GLN A 56 2.96 -5.40 5.57
CA GLN A 56 2.74 -5.89 4.21
C GLN A 56 1.29 -5.58 3.83
N LEU A 57 1.12 -4.74 2.82
CA LEU A 57 -0.20 -4.44 2.29
C LEU A 57 -0.60 -5.53 1.30
N ALA A 58 -1.85 -5.99 1.37
CA ALA A 58 -2.44 -6.78 0.30
C ALA A 58 -2.47 -5.94 -0.98
N ASN A 59 -2.49 -6.58 -2.16
CA ASN A 59 -2.48 -5.86 -3.44
C ASN A 59 -3.66 -4.89 -3.60
N GLY A 60 -4.79 -5.20 -2.97
CA GLY A 60 -6.02 -4.44 -3.12
C GLY A 60 -6.71 -4.69 -4.46
N SER A 61 -7.76 -3.93 -4.73
CA SER A 61 -8.52 -3.94 -5.98
C SER A 61 -9.14 -2.58 -6.23
N LEU A 62 -9.71 -2.37 -7.42
CA LEU A 62 -10.42 -1.13 -7.76
C LEU A 62 -11.62 -0.85 -6.84
N SER A 63 -12.26 -1.89 -6.30
CA SER A 63 -13.40 -1.77 -5.37
C SER A 63 -12.97 -1.66 -3.91
N SER A 64 -11.75 -2.09 -3.57
CA SER A 64 -11.21 -2.04 -2.21
C SER A 64 -9.69 -1.91 -2.25
N CYS A 65 -9.20 -0.68 -2.20
CA CYS A 65 -7.78 -0.38 -2.28
C CYS A 65 -7.00 -0.98 -1.09
N ALA A 66 -5.71 -1.25 -1.30
CA ALA A 66 -4.79 -1.74 -0.28
C ALA A 66 -4.59 -0.68 0.83
N LEU A 67 -4.28 0.54 0.43
CA LEU A 67 -4.30 1.71 1.30
C LEU A 67 -5.49 2.58 0.90
N LYS A 68 -6.45 2.76 1.81
CA LYS A 68 -7.75 3.36 1.53
C LYS A 68 -8.27 4.19 2.69
N PHE A 69 -9.32 4.96 2.43
CA PHE A 69 -10.05 5.71 3.45
C PHE A 69 -11.22 4.88 3.99
N ALA A 70 -11.52 4.98 5.28
CA ALA A 70 -12.57 4.18 5.93
C ALA A 70 -13.96 4.39 5.31
N GLY A 71 -14.27 5.61 4.88
CA GLY A 71 -15.55 5.96 4.25
C GLY A 71 -15.56 5.84 2.72
N ASP A 72 -14.41 5.52 2.09
CA ASP A 72 -14.27 5.46 0.64
C ASP A 72 -13.26 4.36 0.26
N PRO A 73 -13.67 3.08 0.29
CA PRO A 73 -12.74 1.96 0.10
C PRO A 73 -12.19 1.83 -1.32
N ASN A 74 -12.81 2.46 -2.31
CA ASN A 74 -12.42 2.42 -3.72
C ASN A 74 -11.60 3.65 -4.15
N THR A 75 -11.10 4.43 -3.18
CA THR A 75 -10.12 5.51 -3.38
C THR A 75 -8.88 5.23 -2.55
N GLY A 76 -7.71 5.22 -3.20
CA GLY A 76 -6.45 4.88 -2.54
C GLY A 76 -5.37 4.37 -3.48
N ILE A 77 -4.55 3.44 -2.97
CA ILE A 77 -3.41 2.85 -3.67
C ILE A 77 -3.60 1.34 -3.79
N ILE A 78 -3.26 0.78 -4.96
CA ILE A 78 -3.25 -0.67 -5.23
C ILE A 78 -1.96 -1.08 -5.96
N SER A 79 -1.66 -2.38 -5.92
CA SER A 79 -0.69 -3.04 -6.81
C SER A 79 -1.48 -3.98 -7.74
N PRO A 80 -1.85 -3.56 -8.95
CA PRO A 80 -2.73 -4.34 -9.83
C PRO A 80 -2.06 -5.62 -10.36
N ALA A 81 -0.74 -5.62 -10.50
CA ALA A 81 0.08 -6.78 -10.87
C ALA A 81 1.47 -6.68 -10.22
N SER A 82 2.34 -7.68 -10.47
CA SER A 82 3.74 -7.62 -10.02
C SER A 82 4.45 -6.42 -10.63
N ASP A 83 5.21 -5.69 -9.79
CA ASP A 83 5.99 -4.51 -10.18
C ASP A 83 5.13 -3.35 -10.74
N GLU A 84 3.83 -3.32 -10.42
CA GLU A 84 2.90 -2.27 -10.82
C GLU A 84 2.32 -1.53 -9.62
N LEU A 85 2.09 -0.22 -9.79
CA LEU A 85 1.46 0.65 -8.81
C LEU A 85 0.35 1.47 -9.48
N ALA A 86 -0.81 1.60 -8.81
CA ALA A 86 -1.87 2.48 -9.30
C ALA A 86 -2.45 3.35 -8.18
N LEU A 87 -2.75 4.61 -8.53
CA LEU A 87 -3.60 5.50 -7.77
C LEU A 87 -5.03 5.40 -8.29
N VAL A 88 -5.96 5.15 -7.38
CA VAL A 88 -7.37 4.89 -7.68
C VAL A 88 -8.25 5.95 -7.02
N THR A 89 -9.24 6.45 -7.73
CA THR A 89 -10.33 7.24 -7.16
C THR A 89 -11.66 6.80 -7.75
N GLY A 90 -12.67 6.60 -6.88
CA GLY A 90 -14.00 6.17 -7.31
C GLY A 90 -13.97 4.85 -8.11
N GLY A 91 -13.11 3.90 -7.73
CA GLY A 91 -12.99 2.61 -8.38
C GLY A 91 -12.33 2.64 -9.78
N SER A 92 -11.65 3.73 -10.14
CA SER A 92 -10.95 3.87 -11.43
C SER A 92 -9.50 4.24 -11.23
N SER A 93 -8.56 3.56 -11.91
CA SER A 93 -7.16 3.96 -11.94
C SER A 93 -7.02 5.32 -12.62
N ARG A 94 -6.34 6.26 -11.97
CA ARG A 94 -6.05 7.60 -12.48
C ARG A 94 -4.62 7.75 -12.94
N LEU A 95 -3.71 7.13 -12.25
CA LEU A 95 -2.30 7.00 -12.61
C LEU A 95 -1.89 5.54 -12.40
N THR A 96 -1.25 4.96 -13.38
CA THR A 96 -0.62 3.63 -13.28
C THR A 96 0.85 3.75 -13.64
N ILE A 97 1.72 3.12 -12.85
CA ILE A 97 3.12 2.90 -13.17
C ILE A 97 3.25 1.41 -13.46
N ASP A 98 3.61 1.06 -14.70
CA ASP A 98 3.75 -0.33 -15.13
C ASP A 98 5.11 -0.93 -14.74
N SER A 99 5.29 -2.23 -14.98
CA SER A 99 6.50 -2.98 -14.68
C SER A 99 7.76 -2.50 -15.44
N ASN A 100 7.59 -1.69 -16.49
CA ASN A 100 8.70 -1.06 -17.23
C ASN A 100 9.01 0.35 -16.71
N GLY A 101 8.26 0.85 -15.73
CA GLY A 101 8.38 2.18 -15.17
C GLY A 101 7.64 3.26 -15.96
N THR A 102 6.77 2.91 -16.91
CA THR A 102 5.96 3.88 -17.65
C THR A 102 4.81 4.37 -16.79
N ALA A 103 4.70 5.68 -16.59
CA ALA A 103 3.61 6.33 -15.89
C ALA A 103 2.52 6.76 -16.88
N THR A 104 1.32 6.21 -16.73
CA THR A 104 0.16 6.52 -17.58
C THR A 104 -0.95 7.19 -16.77
N PHE A 105 -1.37 8.38 -17.18
CA PHE A 105 -2.57 9.03 -16.67
C PHE A 105 -3.78 8.67 -17.53
N THR A 106 -4.86 8.22 -16.91
CA THR A 106 -6.09 7.81 -17.63
C THR A 106 -6.92 9.00 -18.11
N GLY A 107 -6.67 10.19 -17.57
CA GLY A 107 -7.36 11.44 -17.92
C GLY A 107 -6.38 12.57 -18.21
N ASN A 108 -6.92 13.78 -18.37
CA ASN A 108 -6.13 14.98 -18.60
C ASN A 108 -5.21 15.30 -17.42
N VAL A 109 -4.00 15.78 -17.72
CA VAL A 109 -3.06 16.33 -16.75
C VAL A 109 -3.08 17.84 -16.86
N GLN A 110 -3.41 18.52 -15.76
CA GLN A 110 -3.34 19.98 -15.68
C GLN A 110 -2.09 20.38 -14.88
N VAL A 111 -1.23 21.16 -15.48
CA VAL A 111 -0.04 21.73 -14.84
C VAL A 111 -0.27 23.21 -14.61
N ASN A 112 -0.37 23.65 -13.35
CA ASN A 112 -0.59 25.07 -12.97
C ASN A 112 0.73 25.87 -12.90
N GLY A 113 1.82 25.33 -13.40
CA GLY A 113 3.15 25.93 -13.44
C GLY A 113 3.86 25.58 -14.73
N SER A 114 5.19 25.69 -14.72
CA SER A 114 6.00 25.30 -15.88
C SER A 114 6.14 23.79 -15.98
N LEU A 115 6.01 23.24 -17.19
CA LEU A 115 6.35 21.85 -17.50
C LEU A 115 7.72 21.83 -18.20
N SER A 116 8.67 21.07 -17.69
CA SER A 116 9.97 20.81 -18.33
C SER A 116 10.02 19.36 -18.81
N VAL A 117 10.27 19.15 -20.08
CA VAL A 117 10.41 17.83 -20.70
C VAL A 117 11.83 17.70 -21.24
N THR A 118 12.61 16.74 -20.72
CA THR A 118 14.02 16.54 -21.11
C THR A 118 14.19 15.61 -22.33
N GLY A 119 13.11 14.97 -22.78
CA GLY A 119 13.05 14.11 -23.95
C GLY A 119 12.19 14.69 -25.05
N ASN A 120 11.73 13.83 -25.95
CA ASN A 120 10.78 14.25 -26.97
C ASN A 120 9.43 14.55 -26.34
N PHE A 121 8.86 15.68 -26.67
CA PHE A 121 7.48 16.03 -26.39
C PHE A 121 6.64 15.69 -27.62
N ASP A 122 5.90 14.59 -27.58
CA ASP A 122 4.93 14.26 -28.61
C ASP A 122 3.59 14.91 -28.26
N SER A 123 3.28 16.00 -28.94
CA SER A 123 2.05 16.76 -28.74
C SER A 123 0.91 16.32 -29.66
N GLY A 124 1.12 15.25 -30.44
CA GLY A 124 0.21 14.94 -31.54
C GLY A 124 0.11 16.08 -32.57
N GLU A 125 -0.99 16.16 -33.29
CA GLU A 125 -1.16 17.12 -34.40
C GLU A 125 -1.26 18.61 -33.99
N ASN A 126 -1.57 18.90 -32.72
CA ASN A 126 -1.90 20.25 -32.28
C ASN A 126 -0.69 21.18 -32.13
N LEU A 127 0.51 20.69 -31.79
CA LEU A 127 1.68 21.56 -31.65
C LEU A 127 2.24 22.02 -32.99
N ALA A 128 2.18 21.15 -33.99
CA ALA A 128 2.60 21.51 -35.35
C ALA A 128 1.80 22.68 -35.91
N LEU A 129 0.50 22.75 -35.62
CA LEU A 129 -0.39 23.83 -36.01
C LEU A 129 -0.08 25.14 -35.29
N ILE A 130 0.23 25.12 -34.00
CA ILE A 130 0.60 26.29 -33.21
C ILE A 130 1.92 26.91 -33.69
N ILE A 131 2.93 26.07 -33.97
CA ILE A 131 4.22 26.53 -34.51
C ILE A 131 4.08 27.08 -35.95
N ALA A 132 3.20 26.49 -36.75
CA ALA A 132 2.95 26.94 -38.13
C ALA A 132 2.17 28.25 -38.22
N LEU A 133 1.40 28.61 -37.19
CA LEU A 133 0.58 29.83 -37.14
C LEU A 133 1.23 30.98 -36.37
N GLY A 134 2.34 30.76 -35.67
CA GLY A 134 3.15 31.74 -34.93
C GLY A 134 4.29 32.24 -35.77
#